data_f1da79bf07039fa417946754a32befdd
#
_entry.id   f1da79bf07039fa417946754a32befdd
#
_cell.length_a   1.000
_cell.length_b   1.000
_cell.length_c   1.000
_cell.angle_alpha   90.00
_cell.angle_beta   90.00
_cell.angle_gamma   90.00
#
_symmetry.space_group_name_H-M   'P 1'
#
loop_
_entity.id
_entity.type
_entity.pdbx_description
1 polymer ?
#
loop_
_entity_poly.entity_id
_entity_poly.type
_entity_poly.pdbx_seq_one_letter_code
_entity_poly.pdbx_strand_id
1 'polypeptide(L)'
;TYSTGNALPLGKIVVLVDGGTASAAELLAGSLQDTGSATLIGSKTYGKGQGHFHIALVNGDKLVITTLELELPKQGCWEGVGLTPDIQLENRKVTVNTKDLKPLDTSTTLRFGDSSDAVYAMTERLSLLGLLTEATGRYDGDVADAVASFRAAYDLPAALYASPEMLSALDEAVTALNGQTYLVDDQLQSALEMCRLAAAKPQQYTVKSDGSWTKK
;
A
#
# COMPACT_ATOMS: atom_id res chain seq x y z
N THR A 1 0.95 25.86 21.13
CA THR A 1 0.18 25.01 20.19
C THR A 1 -0.76 25.92 19.43
N TYR A 2 -0.61 25.98 18.11
CA TYR A 2 -1.53 26.73 17.26
C TYR A 2 -2.55 25.75 16.69
N SER A 3 -3.83 26.02 16.90
CA SER A 3 -4.93 25.30 16.24
C SER A 3 -5.74 26.31 15.43
N THR A 4 -5.97 26.04 14.17
CA THR A 4 -6.84 26.88 13.31
C THR A 4 -8.33 26.64 13.59
N GLY A 5 -8.66 25.66 14.42
CA GLY A 5 -10.05 25.23 14.69
C GLY A 5 -10.72 24.47 13.55
N ASN A 6 -10.10 24.39 12.39
CA ASN A 6 -10.64 23.68 11.21
C ASN A 6 -9.95 22.31 11.10
N ALA A 7 -10.49 21.31 11.80
CA ALA A 7 -10.10 19.92 11.58
C ALA A 7 -10.70 19.43 10.26
N LEU A 8 -9.85 18.95 9.34
CA LEU A 8 -10.33 18.25 8.16
C LEU A 8 -10.91 16.90 8.59
N PRO A 9 -12.12 16.53 8.13
CA PRO A 9 -12.69 15.22 8.40
C PRO A 9 -11.97 14.16 7.56
N LEU A 10 -10.71 13.89 7.92
CA LEU A 10 -9.92 12.84 7.27
C LEU A 10 -10.43 11.48 7.75
N GLY A 11 -10.57 10.55 6.82
CA GLY A 11 -10.82 9.14 7.12
C GLY A 11 -9.59 8.48 7.75
N LYS A 12 -9.40 7.19 7.52
CA LYS A 12 -8.19 6.47 7.93
C LYS A 12 -6.98 7.01 7.20
N ILE A 13 -5.96 7.43 7.96
CA ILE A 13 -4.66 7.84 7.42
C ILE A 13 -3.71 6.65 7.58
N VAL A 14 -3.02 6.30 6.50
CA VAL A 14 -1.93 5.33 6.50
C VAL A 14 -0.68 6.04 5.98
N VAL A 15 0.44 5.86 6.67
CA VAL A 15 1.74 6.45 6.30
C VAL A 15 2.70 5.32 5.99
N LEU A 16 3.26 5.34 4.78
CA LEU A 16 4.31 4.40 4.38
C LEU A 16 5.66 4.95 4.81
N VAL A 17 6.47 4.13 5.48
CA VAL A 17 7.79 4.48 5.98
C VAL A 17 8.81 3.39 5.69
N ASP A 18 10.07 3.80 5.52
CA ASP A 18 11.18 2.89 5.29
C ASP A 18 12.48 3.44 5.90
N GLY A 19 13.60 2.73 5.71
CA GLY A 19 14.92 3.15 6.21
C GLY A 19 15.46 4.44 5.60
N GLY A 20 14.85 4.97 4.54
CA GLY A 20 15.15 6.28 3.94
C GLY A 20 14.30 7.41 4.53
N THR A 21 13.25 7.10 5.28
CA THR A 21 12.42 8.08 5.99
C THR A 21 13.24 8.67 7.14
N ALA A 22 13.53 9.98 7.09
CA ALA A 22 14.45 10.62 8.02
C ALA A 22 14.01 12.03 8.47
N SER A 23 14.47 12.47 9.66
CA SER A 23 14.37 13.84 10.16
C SER A 23 12.92 14.36 10.22
N ALA A 24 12.59 15.44 9.48
CA ALA A 24 11.25 16.03 9.47
C ALA A 24 10.15 15.04 9.04
N ALA A 25 10.47 14.08 8.17
CA ALA A 25 9.54 13.01 7.79
C ALA A 25 9.25 12.09 8.98
N GLU A 26 10.27 11.77 9.80
CA GLU A 26 10.09 10.99 11.03
C GLU A 26 9.27 11.78 12.06
N LEU A 27 9.54 13.09 12.20
CA LEU A 27 8.78 13.94 13.11
C LEU A 27 7.28 13.95 12.75
N LEU A 28 6.96 14.07 11.46
CA LEU A 28 5.58 14.04 10.99
C LEU A 28 4.95 12.66 11.21
N ALA A 29 5.61 11.60 10.75
CA ALA A 29 5.11 10.23 10.87
C ALA A 29 4.91 9.82 12.33
N GLY A 30 5.93 10.07 13.17
CA GLY A 30 5.89 9.75 14.59
C GLY A 30 4.84 10.57 15.36
N SER A 31 4.65 11.85 15.02
CA SER A 31 3.59 12.67 15.64
C SER A 31 2.19 12.15 15.30
N LEU A 32 1.98 11.70 14.07
CA LEU A 32 0.70 11.09 13.65
C LEU A 32 0.48 9.74 14.33
N GLN A 33 1.53 8.93 14.48
CA GLN A 33 1.49 7.65 15.20
C GLN A 33 1.21 7.87 16.69
N ASP A 34 1.95 8.74 17.34
CA ASP A 34 1.83 9.05 18.78
C ASP A 34 0.44 9.54 19.16
N THR A 35 -0.18 10.33 18.31
CA THR A 35 -1.56 10.81 18.50
C THR A 35 -2.62 9.77 18.13
N GLY A 36 -2.25 8.65 17.53
CA GLY A 36 -3.19 7.65 17.00
C GLY A 36 -3.97 8.14 15.76
N SER A 37 -3.48 9.22 15.12
CA SER A 37 -4.13 9.81 13.95
C SER A 37 -3.82 9.05 12.66
N ALA A 38 -2.72 8.32 12.60
CA ALA A 38 -2.34 7.48 11.47
C ALA A 38 -1.83 6.11 11.92
N THR A 39 -1.81 5.17 10.98
CA THR A 39 -1.13 3.87 11.11
C THR A 39 0.08 3.89 10.20
N LEU A 40 1.25 3.58 10.73
CA LEU A 40 2.50 3.47 9.97
C LEU A 40 2.66 2.03 9.46
N ILE A 41 2.97 1.88 8.17
CA ILE A 41 3.29 0.60 7.54
C ILE A 41 4.66 0.71 6.88
N GLY A 42 5.48 -0.31 7.00
CA GLY A 42 6.75 -0.39 6.32
C GLY A 42 7.86 -0.99 7.15
N SER A 43 9.07 -0.48 6.99
CA SER A 43 10.22 -0.85 7.77
C SER A 43 10.66 0.28 8.71
N LYS A 44 11.55 -0.05 9.63
CA LYS A 44 12.09 0.90 10.61
C LYS A 44 12.74 2.09 9.93
N THR A 45 12.48 3.31 10.42
CA THR A 45 12.98 4.54 9.83
C THR A 45 14.46 4.78 10.13
N TYR A 46 15.04 5.83 9.55
CA TYR A 46 16.46 6.13 9.61
C TYR A 46 16.98 6.41 11.02
N GLY A 47 16.25 7.19 11.81
CA GLY A 47 16.67 7.54 13.16
C GLY A 47 17.45 8.87 13.23
N LYS A 48 17.01 9.92 12.53
CA LYS A 48 17.57 11.26 12.64
C LYS A 48 16.66 12.16 13.49
N GLY A 49 16.87 12.13 14.79
CA GLY A 49 16.15 12.94 15.78
C GLY A 49 16.85 14.23 16.18
N GLN A 50 17.94 14.61 15.51
CA GLN A 50 18.71 15.83 15.81
C GLN A 50 18.62 16.85 14.70
N GLY A 51 18.58 18.15 15.09
CA GLY A 51 18.65 19.28 14.19
C GLY A 51 19.98 20.01 14.29
N HIS A 52 20.48 20.47 13.13
CA HIS A 52 21.77 21.12 13.01
C HIS A 52 21.59 22.58 12.56
N PHE A 53 22.40 23.45 13.12
CA PHE A 53 22.52 24.83 12.67
C PHE A 53 23.83 25.02 11.88
N HIS A 54 23.74 25.74 10.78
CA HIS A 54 24.87 25.97 9.89
C HIS A 54 25.33 27.43 10.04
N ILE A 55 26.57 27.64 10.47
CA ILE A 55 27.19 28.96 10.63
C ILE A 55 28.24 29.14 9.54
N ALA A 56 28.08 30.14 8.69
CA ALA A 56 29.11 30.52 7.74
C ALA A 56 30.24 31.27 8.46
N LEU A 57 31.47 30.85 8.24
CA LEU A 57 32.66 31.50 8.79
C LEU A 57 33.25 32.53 7.80
N VAL A 58 34.00 33.52 8.31
CA VAL A 58 34.58 34.62 7.50
C VAL A 58 35.56 34.12 6.43
N ASN A 59 36.16 32.96 6.63
CA ASN A 59 37.08 32.30 5.68
C ASN A 59 36.40 31.50 4.60
N GLY A 60 35.05 31.46 4.55
CA GLY A 60 34.24 30.69 3.61
C GLY A 60 33.90 29.27 4.04
N ASP A 61 34.42 28.79 5.16
CA ASP A 61 34.09 27.51 5.74
C ASP A 61 32.69 27.54 6.37
N LYS A 62 32.18 26.33 6.68
CA LYS A 62 30.90 26.18 7.40
C LYS A 62 31.11 25.38 8.67
N LEU A 63 30.60 25.90 9.76
CA LEU A 63 30.51 25.22 11.03
C LEU A 63 29.09 24.64 11.16
N VAL A 64 28.99 23.32 11.39
CA VAL A 64 27.71 22.61 11.62
C VAL A 64 27.66 22.23 13.09
N ILE A 65 26.66 22.71 13.80
CA ILE A 65 26.46 22.45 15.23
C ILE A 65 25.11 21.80 15.43
N THR A 66 25.06 20.72 16.19
CA THR A 66 23.80 20.16 16.68
C THR A 66 23.22 21.10 17.74
N THR A 67 22.03 21.60 17.54
CA THR A 67 21.40 22.63 18.38
C THR A 67 20.08 22.20 18.98
N LEU A 68 19.46 21.16 18.47
CA LEU A 68 18.20 20.65 19.01
C LEU A 68 18.11 19.13 18.88
N GLU A 69 17.40 18.56 19.81
CA GLU A 69 16.96 17.19 19.84
C GLU A 69 15.43 17.16 19.76
N LEU A 70 14.91 16.21 18.99
CA LEU A 70 13.48 16.04 18.77
C LEU A 70 12.98 14.86 19.59
N GLU A 71 11.87 15.07 20.27
CA GLU A 71 11.22 14.06 21.07
C GLU A 71 9.74 13.95 20.71
N LEU A 72 9.24 12.74 20.72
CA LEU A 72 7.81 12.46 20.62
C LEU A 72 7.23 12.25 22.03
N PRO A 73 6.02 12.73 22.33
CA PRO A 73 5.46 12.70 23.69
C PRO A 73 5.39 11.31 24.31
N LYS A 74 5.16 10.25 23.51
CA LYS A 74 5.04 8.89 24.01
C LYS A 74 6.28 8.03 23.73
N GLN A 75 6.88 8.22 22.55
CA GLN A 75 8.00 7.39 22.08
C GLN A 75 9.37 7.96 22.52
N GLY A 76 9.43 9.24 22.93
CA GLY A 76 10.68 9.92 23.29
C GLY A 76 11.56 10.24 22.10
N CYS A 77 12.88 10.31 22.33
CA CYS A 77 13.87 10.57 21.30
C CYS A 77 14.10 9.33 20.43
N TRP A 78 14.14 9.51 19.11
CA TRP A 78 14.39 8.45 18.14
C TRP A 78 15.77 8.55 17.46
N GLU A 79 16.66 9.42 17.95
CA GLU A 79 18.02 9.56 17.41
C GLU A 79 18.78 8.24 17.50
N GLY A 80 19.35 7.81 16.36
CA GLY A 80 20.08 6.55 16.22
C GLY A 80 19.24 5.27 16.31
N VAL A 81 17.93 5.44 16.60
CA VAL A 81 17.01 4.30 16.80
C VAL A 81 16.01 4.18 15.64
N GLY A 82 15.42 5.27 15.21
CA GLY A 82 14.32 5.31 14.25
C GLY A 82 12.96 4.94 14.84
N LEU A 83 11.90 5.27 14.09
CA LEU A 83 10.54 4.89 14.44
C LEU A 83 10.26 3.44 14.02
N THR A 84 9.52 2.74 14.86
CA THR A 84 9.03 1.40 14.51
C THR A 84 7.61 1.53 13.97
N PRO A 85 7.31 1.09 12.73
CA PRO A 85 5.97 1.14 12.19
C PRO A 85 5.01 0.20 12.96
N ASP A 86 3.72 0.53 12.96
CA ASP A 86 2.67 -0.30 13.58
C ASP A 86 2.54 -1.65 12.89
N ILE A 87 2.76 -1.67 11.57
CA ILE A 87 2.76 -2.87 10.74
C ILE A 87 4.11 -2.94 10.03
N GLN A 88 4.94 -3.88 10.47
CA GLN A 88 6.22 -4.13 9.82
C GLN A 88 5.99 -4.98 8.57
N LEU A 89 6.27 -4.41 7.41
CA LEU A 89 6.09 -5.05 6.12
C LEU A 89 7.16 -4.56 5.15
N GLU A 90 7.87 -5.48 4.56
CA GLU A 90 8.84 -5.20 3.50
C GLU A 90 8.27 -5.61 2.14
N ASN A 91 8.65 -4.85 1.11
CA ASN A 91 8.29 -5.19 -0.25
C ASN A 91 9.02 -6.44 -0.72
N ARG A 92 8.30 -7.37 -1.34
CA ARG A 92 8.88 -8.64 -1.80
C ARG A 92 9.66 -8.46 -3.09
N LYS A 93 10.83 -9.11 -3.14
CA LYS A 93 11.52 -9.35 -4.43
C LYS A 93 10.98 -10.62 -5.05
N VAL A 94 10.43 -10.51 -6.25
CA VAL A 94 9.86 -11.62 -7.00
C VAL A 94 10.66 -11.82 -8.26
N THR A 95 11.15 -13.04 -8.47
CA THR A 95 11.76 -13.46 -9.74
C THR A 95 10.73 -14.28 -10.50
N VAL A 96 10.37 -13.83 -11.69
CA VAL A 96 9.41 -14.53 -12.53
C VAL A 96 10.07 -15.77 -13.13
N ASN A 97 9.49 -16.92 -12.86
CA ASN A 97 9.82 -18.17 -13.53
C ASN A 97 8.55 -18.75 -14.16
N THR A 98 8.36 -18.50 -15.43
CA THR A 98 7.14 -18.92 -16.13
C THR A 98 6.94 -20.42 -16.21
N LYS A 99 8.02 -21.21 -15.97
CA LYS A 99 7.93 -22.69 -15.95
C LYS A 99 7.19 -23.22 -14.72
N ASP A 100 7.17 -22.45 -13.65
CA ASP A 100 6.55 -22.83 -12.37
C ASP A 100 5.06 -22.44 -12.32
N LEU A 101 4.58 -21.65 -13.31
CA LEU A 101 3.20 -21.19 -13.37
C LEU A 101 2.25 -22.27 -13.88
N LYS A 102 1.04 -22.28 -13.36
CA LYS A 102 -0.02 -23.11 -13.94
C LYS A 102 -0.31 -22.70 -15.38
N PRO A 103 -0.55 -23.66 -16.29
CA PRO A 103 -0.96 -23.36 -17.66
C PRO A 103 -2.20 -22.48 -17.69
N LEU A 104 -2.16 -21.39 -18.45
CA LEU A 104 -3.29 -20.48 -18.65
C LEU A 104 -3.94 -20.78 -20.02
N ASP A 105 -5.23 -21.16 -19.97
CA ASP A 105 -6.03 -21.26 -21.20
C ASP A 105 -6.51 -19.86 -21.60
N THR A 106 -5.88 -19.29 -22.60
CA THR A 106 -6.21 -17.95 -23.11
C THR A 106 -7.42 -17.94 -24.06
N SER A 107 -8.02 -19.08 -24.37
CA SER A 107 -9.21 -19.16 -25.22
C SER A 107 -10.53 -19.00 -24.47
N THR A 108 -10.51 -19.02 -23.14
CA THR A 108 -11.68 -18.97 -22.27
C THR A 108 -12.06 -17.54 -21.86
N THR A 109 -13.23 -17.39 -21.27
CA THR A 109 -13.67 -16.14 -20.62
C THR A 109 -13.96 -16.43 -19.15
N LEU A 110 -13.32 -15.70 -18.25
CA LEU A 110 -13.50 -15.85 -16.81
C LEU A 110 -14.28 -14.64 -16.26
N ARG A 111 -15.23 -14.92 -15.34
CA ARG A 111 -16.19 -13.92 -14.84
C ARG A 111 -16.33 -13.98 -13.33
N PHE A 112 -16.83 -12.92 -12.76
CA PHE A 112 -17.20 -12.84 -11.35
C PHE A 112 -18.09 -14.05 -10.95
N GLY A 113 -17.70 -14.72 -9.86
CA GLY A 113 -18.35 -15.92 -9.35
C GLY A 113 -17.73 -17.24 -9.84
N ASP A 114 -16.90 -17.23 -10.88
CA ASP A 114 -16.19 -18.42 -11.33
C ASP A 114 -15.22 -18.93 -10.26
N SER A 115 -15.09 -20.27 -10.19
CA SER A 115 -14.13 -20.92 -9.31
C SER A 115 -13.51 -22.10 -10.04
N SER A 116 -12.21 -22.00 -10.36
CA SER A 116 -11.51 -23.00 -11.18
C SER A 116 -9.99 -22.84 -11.15
N ASP A 117 -9.29 -23.86 -11.66
CA ASP A 117 -7.85 -23.77 -11.91
C ASP A 117 -7.48 -22.69 -12.96
N ALA A 118 -8.37 -22.40 -13.89
CA ALA A 118 -8.16 -21.32 -14.87
C ALA A 118 -8.18 -19.94 -14.18
N VAL A 119 -9.07 -19.73 -13.20
CA VAL A 119 -9.07 -18.52 -12.36
C VAL A 119 -7.78 -18.46 -11.56
N TYR A 120 -7.32 -19.56 -10.97
CA TYR A 120 -6.06 -19.59 -10.24
C TYR A 120 -4.88 -19.22 -11.15
N ALA A 121 -4.77 -19.80 -12.33
CA ALA A 121 -3.69 -19.50 -13.29
C ALA A 121 -3.66 -18.04 -13.73
N MET A 122 -4.83 -17.42 -13.88
CA MET A 122 -4.95 -15.99 -14.16
C MET A 122 -4.51 -15.13 -12.94
N THR A 123 -5.03 -15.44 -11.74
CA THR A 123 -4.74 -14.66 -10.53
C THR A 123 -3.30 -14.82 -10.07
N GLU A 124 -2.67 -15.97 -10.32
CA GLU A 124 -1.23 -16.18 -10.11
C GLU A 124 -0.40 -15.16 -10.93
N ARG A 125 -0.77 -14.92 -12.19
CA ARG A 125 -0.13 -13.91 -13.04
C ARG A 125 -0.40 -12.49 -12.59
N LEU A 126 -1.63 -12.19 -12.20
CA LEU A 126 -1.99 -10.87 -11.65
C LEU A 126 -1.24 -10.57 -10.33
N SER A 127 -1.03 -11.59 -9.49
CA SER A 127 -0.23 -11.46 -8.26
C SER A 127 1.25 -11.22 -8.56
N LEU A 128 1.80 -11.87 -9.59
CA LEU A 128 3.17 -11.59 -10.05
C LEU A 128 3.34 -10.14 -10.52
N LEU A 129 2.32 -9.56 -11.14
CA LEU A 129 2.32 -8.16 -11.56
C LEU A 129 2.01 -7.18 -10.40
N GLY A 130 1.81 -7.67 -9.18
CA GLY A 130 1.48 -6.85 -8.01
C GLY A 130 0.06 -6.28 -8.01
N LEU A 131 -0.83 -6.82 -8.85
CA LEU A 131 -2.24 -6.40 -8.92
C LEU A 131 -3.14 -7.16 -7.94
N LEU A 132 -2.63 -8.24 -7.36
CA LEU A 132 -3.24 -9.00 -6.25
C LEU A 132 -2.17 -9.33 -5.22
N THR A 133 -2.56 -9.41 -3.94
CA THR A 133 -1.67 -9.83 -2.85
C THR A 133 -1.30 -11.30 -2.93
N GLU A 134 -2.25 -12.14 -3.35
CA GLU A 134 -2.07 -13.59 -3.48
C GLU A 134 -2.93 -14.17 -4.60
N ALA A 135 -2.52 -15.32 -5.11
CA ALA A 135 -3.28 -16.05 -6.11
C ALA A 135 -4.48 -16.76 -5.45
N THR A 136 -5.61 -16.74 -6.13
CA THR A 136 -6.85 -17.39 -5.67
C THR A 136 -7.54 -18.14 -6.80
N GLY A 137 -8.19 -19.27 -6.49
CA GLY A 137 -9.00 -20.01 -7.46
C GLY A 137 -10.43 -19.45 -7.62
N ARG A 138 -10.76 -18.33 -6.98
CA ARG A 138 -12.10 -17.73 -7.01
C ARG A 138 -12.08 -16.34 -7.62
N TYR A 139 -12.98 -16.08 -8.55
CA TYR A 139 -13.16 -14.75 -9.15
C TYR A 139 -14.13 -13.94 -8.30
N ASP A 140 -13.62 -13.14 -7.38
CA ASP A 140 -14.36 -12.25 -6.48
C ASP A 140 -14.17 -10.76 -6.86
N GLY A 141 -14.53 -9.85 -5.94
CA GLY A 141 -14.44 -8.41 -6.16
C GLY A 141 -13.01 -7.92 -6.35
N ASP A 142 -12.07 -8.44 -5.57
CA ASP A 142 -10.66 -8.02 -5.64
C ASP A 142 -10.03 -8.47 -6.96
N VAL A 143 -10.39 -9.67 -7.44
CA VAL A 143 -9.98 -10.16 -8.76
C VAL A 143 -10.58 -9.32 -9.88
N ALA A 144 -11.86 -8.89 -9.76
CA ALA A 144 -12.48 -8.00 -10.75
C ALA A 144 -11.78 -6.64 -10.83
N ASP A 145 -11.40 -6.08 -9.68
CA ASP A 145 -10.65 -4.82 -9.60
C ASP A 145 -9.23 -4.96 -10.18
N ALA A 146 -8.56 -6.08 -9.92
CA ALA A 146 -7.26 -6.39 -10.49
C ALA A 146 -7.32 -6.54 -12.03
N VAL A 147 -8.35 -7.20 -12.55
CA VAL A 147 -8.61 -7.32 -13.98
C VAL A 147 -8.86 -5.96 -14.62
N ALA A 148 -9.67 -5.10 -13.97
CA ALA A 148 -9.92 -3.74 -14.45
C ALA A 148 -8.63 -2.90 -14.48
N SER A 149 -7.80 -3.03 -13.44
CA SER A 149 -6.50 -2.34 -13.33
C SER A 149 -5.53 -2.80 -14.42
N PHE A 150 -5.44 -4.12 -14.67
CA PHE A 150 -4.63 -4.66 -15.76
C PHE A 150 -5.09 -4.12 -17.12
N ARG A 151 -6.40 -4.16 -17.39
CA ARG A 151 -6.96 -3.65 -18.65
C ARG A 151 -6.61 -2.18 -18.86
N ALA A 152 -6.72 -1.36 -17.84
CA ALA A 152 -6.36 0.06 -17.92
C ALA A 152 -4.86 0.27 -18.19
N ALA A 153 -3.98 -0.53 -17.58
CA ALA A 153 -2.54 -0.44 -17.75
C ALA A 153 -2.06 -0.88 -19.16
N TYR A 154 -2.83 -1.73 -19.84
CA TYR A 154 -2.51 -2.27 -21.15
C TYR A 154 -3.44 -1.76 -22.26
N ASP A 155 -4.10 -0.62 -22.05
CA ASP A 155 -5.00 0.03 -23.00
C ASP A 155 -6.10 -0.88 -23.60
N LEU A 156 -6.55 -1.87 -22.82
CA LEU A 156 -7.64 -2.78 -23.20
C LEU A 156 -9.00 -2.15 -22.85
N PRO A 157 -10.06 -2.48 -23.61
CA PRO A 157 -11.41 -2.00 -23.29
C PRO A 157 -11.82 -2.30 -21.85
N ALA A 158 -12.41 -1.31 -21.17
CA ALA A 158 -12.81 -1.44 -19.76
C ALA A 158 -13.85 -2.55 -19.58
N ALA A 159 -13.57 -3.50 -18.69
CA ALA A 159 -14.47 -4.58 -18.31
C ALA A 159 -14.05 -5.19 -16.97
N LEU A 160 -15.00 -5.82 -16.28
CA LEU A 160 -14.79 -6.55 -15.02
C LEU A 160 -14.69 -8.07 -15.22
N TYR A 161 -14.44 -8.52 -16.44
CA TYR A 161 -14.25 -9.94 -16.78
C TYR A 161 -12.97 -10.13 -17.60
N ALA A 162 -12.38 -11.29 -17.54
CA ALA A 162 -11.21 -11.65 -18.30
C ALA A 162 -11.61 -12.30 -19.63
N SER A 163 -11.43 -11.56 -20.74
CA SER A 163 -11.64 -12.06 -22.10
C SER A 163 -10.40 -12.82 -22.61
N PRO A 164 -10.53 -13.63 -23.67
CA PRO A 164 -9.39 -14.24 -24.33
C PRO A 164 -8.27 -13.27 -24.70
N GLU A 165 -8.60 -12.10 -25.19
CA GLU A 165 -7.66 -11.03 -25.51
C GLU A 165 -6.90 -10.55 -24.25
N MET A 166 -7.62 -10.32 -23.14
CA MET A 166 -7.01 -9.91 -21.88
C MET A 166 -6.11 -11.03 -21.31
N LEU A 167 -6.54 -12.29 -21.37
CA LEU A 167 -5.74 -13.42 -20.90
C LEU A 167 -4.46 -13.61 -21.73
N SER A 168 -4.54 -13.41 -23.04
CA SER A 168 -3.36 -13.44 -23.91
C SER A 168 -2.38 -12.33 -23.58
N ALA A 169 -2.87 -11.10 -23.43
CA ALA A 169 -2.02 -9.95 -23.05
C ALA A 169 -1.37 -10.16 -21.67
N LEU A 170 -2.10 -10.77 -20.72
CA LEU A 170 -1.58 -11.07 -19.39
C LEU A 170 -0.47 -12.13 -19.44
N ASP A 171 -0.66 -13.19 -20.22
CA ASP A 171 0.37 -14.23 -20.40
C ASP A 171 1.63 -13.70 -21.10
N GLU A 172 1.46 -12.87 -22.11
CA GLU A 172 2.56 -12.17 -22.80
C GLU A 172 3.33 -11.25 -21.85
N ALA A 173 2.61 -10.44 -21.05
CA ALA A 173 3.22 -9.52 -20.09
C ALA A 173 4.08 -10.26 -19.06
N VAL A 174 3.58 -11.36 -18.50
CA VAL A 174 4.32 -12.17 -17.52
C VAL A 174 5.46 -12.93 -18.20
N THR A 175 5.26 -13.43 -19.42
CA THR A 175 6.32 -14.12 -20.18
C THR A 175 7.48 -13.18 -20.50
N ALA A 176 7.20 -11.92 -20.80
CA ALA A 176 8.24 -10.89 -21.03
C ALA A 176 9.09 -10.61 -19.77
N LEU A 177 8.56 -10.89 -18.59
CA LEU A 177 9.27 -10.75 -17.30
C LEU A 177 10.05 -12.01 -16.90
N ASN A 178 10.02 -13.08 -17.68
CA ASN A 178 10.68 -14.34 -17.32
C ASN A 178 12.18 -14.15 -17.03
N GLY A 179 12.63 -14.61 -15.87
CA GLY A 179 14.00 -14.45 -15.37
C GLY A 179 14.30 -13.06 -14.79
N GLN A 180 13.40 -12.10 -14.88
CA GLN A 180 13.57 -10.78 -14.28
C GLN A 180 13.18 -10.82 -12.79
N THR A 181 13.91 -10.05 -11.97
CA THR A 181 13.56 -9.83 -10.57
C THR A 181 13.08 -8.39 -10.39
N TYR A 182 11.91 -8.22 -9.80
CA TYR A 182 11.34 -6.91 -9.51
C TYR A 182 10.79 -6.85 -8.08
N LEU A 183 10.51 -5.63 -7.65
CA LEU A 183 9.97 -5.35 -6.33
C LEU A 183 8.43 -5.25 -6.43
N VAL A 184 7.73 -6.08 -5.68
CA VAL A 184 6.27 -5.95 -5.50
C VAL A 184 6.03 -5.01 -4.32
N ASP A 185 5.22 -3.97 -4.53
CA ASP A 185 4.92 -2.97 -3.51
C ASP A 185 3.80 -3.45 -2.57
N ASP A 186 4.14 -4.42 -1.72
CA ASP A 186 3.22 -4.98 -0.73
C ASP A 186 2.80 -3.94 0.32
N GLN A 187 3.64 -2.96 0.59
CA GLN A 187 3.35 -1.87 1.52
C GLN A 187 2.19 -1.01 1.00
N LEU A 188 2.25 -0.59 -0.26
CA LEU A 188 1.18 0.20 -0.88
C LEU A 188 -0.12 -0.60 -0.98
N GLN A 189 -0.06 -1.87 -1.37
CA GLN A 189 -1.25 -2.73 -1.44
C GLN A 189 -1.94 -2.86 -0.08
N SER A 190 -1.18 -3.14 0.98
CA SER A 190 -1.72 -3.22 2.35
C SER A 190 -2.31 -1.90 2.83
N ALA A 191 -1.68 -0.76 2.50
CA ALA A 191 -2.19 0.56 2.84
C ALA A 191 -3.53 0.85 2.15
N LEU A 192 -3.64 0.54 0.86
CA LEU A 192 -4.87 0.72 0.08
C LEU A 192 -6.01 -0.15 0.61
N GLU A 193 -5.74 -1.40 0.95
CA GLU A 193 -6.72 -2.31 1.55
C GLU A 193 -7.21 -1.79 2.90
N MET A 194 -6.32 -1.33 3.78
CA MET A 194 -6.70 -0.72 5.06
C MET A 194 -7.59 0.51 4.87
N CYS A 195 -7.30 1.35 3.88
CA CYS A 195 -8.14 2.52 3.57
C CYS A 195 -9.51 2.10 3.02
N ARG A 196 -9.57 1.09 2.16
CA ARG A 196 -10.83 0.52 1.63
C ARG A 196 -11.70 -0.05 2.73
N LEU A 197 -11.14 -0.88 3.62
CA LEU A 197 -11.86 -1.47 4.76
C LEU A 197 -12.37 -0.40 5.72
N ALA A 198 -11.60 0.66 5.95
CA ALA A 198 -12.04 1.78 6.79
C ALA A 198 -13.16 2.61 6.13
N ALA A 199 -13.15 2.75 4.80
CA ALA A 199 -14.20 3.42 4.04
C ALA A 199 -15.48 2.58 3.94
N ALA A 200 -15.35 1.27 3.90
CA ALA A 200 -16.44 0.29 3.85
C ALA A 200 -17.09 0.07 5.24
N LYS A 201 -17.18 1.09 6.09
CA LYS A 201 -17.86 0.95 7.38
C LYS A 201 -19.24 0.34 7.15
N PRO A 202 -19.60 -0.74 7.87
CA PRO A 202 -20.95 -1.27 7.81
C PRO A 202 -21.92 -0.14 8.16
N GLN A 203 -22.85 0.15 7.26
CA GLN A 203 -23.87 1.15 7.50
C GLN A 203 -24.65 0.72 8.73
N GLN A 204 -24.49 1.44 9.84
CA GLN A 204 -25.26 1.16 11.05
C GLN A 204 -26.67 1.68 10.83
N TYR A 205 -27.61 0.78 10.90
CA TYR A 205 -29.05 1.10 10.86
C TYR A 205 -29.63 0.99 12.26
N THR A 206 -30.47 1.96 12.64
CA THR A 206 -31.26 1.87 13.86
C THR A 206 -32.66 1.44 13.45
N VAL A 207 -33.09 0.28 13.95
CA VAL A 207 -34.47 -0.20 13.77
C VAL A 207 -35.36 0.53 14.78
N LYS A 208 -36.41 1.18 14.29
CA LYS A 208 -37.42 1.84 15.12
C LYS A 208 -38.46 0.82 15.59
N SER A 209 -39.23 1.20 16.64
CA SER A 209 -40.28 0.36 17.21
C SER A 209 -41.41 0.01 16.26
N ASP A 210 -41.55 0.77 15.14
CA ASP A 210 -42.54 0.54 14.08
C ASP A 210 -42.02 -0.40 12.98
N GLY A 211 -40.82 -0.98 13.13
CA GLY A 211 -40.19 -1.84 12.15
C GLY A 211 -39.48 -1.11 11.01
N SER A 212 -39.58 0.22 10.93
CA SER A 212 -38.77 1.02 9.99
C SER A 212 -37.35 1.20 10.53
N TRP A 213 -36.43 1.51 9.63
CA TRP A 213 -35.03 1.72 9.97
C TRP A 213 -34.48 2.98 9.35
N THR A 214 -33.56 3.62 10.06
CA THR A 214 -32.84 4.81 9.58
C THR A 214 -31.34 4.55 9.60
N LYS A 215 -30.69 5.10 8.61
CA LYS A 215 -29.23 5.11 8.53
C LYS A 215 -28.70 6.02 9.63
N LYS A 216 -27.73 5.50 10.41
CA LYS A 216 -26.99 6.30 11.40
C LYS A 216 -25.92 7.14 10.72
#